data_70aec62956085049c01534ef2c5fbd52
#
_entry.id   70aec62956085049c01534ef2c5fbd52
#
_cell.length_a   1.000
_cell.length_b   1.000
_cell.length_c   1.000
_cell.angle_alpha   90.00
_cell.angle_beta   90.00
_cell.angle_gamma   90.00
#
_symmetry.space_group_name_H-M   'P 1'
#
loop_
_entity.id
_entity.type
_entity.pdbx_description
1 polymer ?
#
loop_
_entity_poly.entity_id
_entity_poly.type
_entity_poly.pdbx_seq_one_letter_code
_entity_poly.pdbx_strand_id
1 'polypeptide(L)'
;KNMTSIEGGCLVMNDEAEARRFEKLRLQGVTRHADGGMDVDVLGGKSNLTDVAAAVGLGQLRHLDAFNARRHQLARRYFERFPRALGFELPVADFEQSNWHMFQPLLPAGSDRGRFIEAMRAEGIGVGVHYPALHLFTLYRARGHREGQFPHAEDIGRRTVTLPLFPAMADADVDRVCAALERVLRRGGA
;
A
#
# COMPACT_ATOMS: atom_id res chain seq x y z
N LYS A 1 -1.73 4.28 4.16
CA LYS A 1 -2.07 4.93 2.90
C LYS A 1 -1.56 6.36 2.90
N ASN A 2 -1.62 7.07 1.76
CA ASN A 2 -1.13 8.45 1.72
C ASN A 2 -1.96 9.39 2.59
N MET A 3 -3.23 9.08 2.81
CA MET A 3 -4.07 9.67 3.85
C MET A 3 -4.84 8.58 4.57
N THR A 4 -5.39 8.89 5.74
CA THR A 4 -6.23 7.97 6.51
C THR A 4 -7.51 8.66 7.00
N SER A 5 -8.57 7.89 7.15
CA SER A 5 -9.78 8.24 7.93
C SER A 5 -9.98 7.24 9.07
N ILE A 6 -8.89 6.69 9.63
CA ILE A 6 -8.85 5.53 10.54
C ILE A 6 -9.18 4.28 9.73
N GLU A 7 -10.47 3.99 9.56
CA GLU A 7 -11.00 3.00 8.62
C GLU A 7 -12.04 3.69 7.73
N GLY A 8 -12.05 3.34 6.46
CA GLY A 8 -13.02 3.91 5.53
C GLY A 8 -12.66 3.66 4.07
N GLY A 9 -13.55 4.07 3.19
CA GLY A 9 -13.40 4.02 1.76
C GLY A 9 -14.32 5.02 1.08
N CYS A 10 -14.06 5.26 -0.19
CA CYS A 10 -14.89 6.11 -1.03
C CYS A 10 -15.25 5.36 -2.31
N LEU A 11 -16.51 5.39 -2.67
CA LEU A 11 -17.00 4.89 -3.95
C LEU A 11 -17.39 6.11 -4.80
N VAL A 12 -16.75 6.23 -5.95
CA VAL A 12 -16.98 7.31 -6.91
C VAL A 12 -17.63 6.73 -8.15
N MET A 13 -18.69 7.37 -8.65
CA MET A 13 -19.43 6.92 -9.84
C MET A 13 -20.01 8.11 -10.60
N ASN A 14 -20.30 7.91 -11.88
CA ASN A 14 -20.87 8.93 -12.76
C ASN A 14 -22.39 8.82 -12.95
N ASP A 15 -22.98 7.70 -12.52
CA ASP A 15 -24.42 7.46 -12.62
C ASP A 15 -25.13 7.84 -11.31
N GLU A 16 -26.07 8.76 -11.40
CA GLU A 16 -26.79 9.27 -10.22
C GLU A 16 -27.78 8.24 -9.64
N ALA A 17 -28.35 7.35 -10.46
CA ALA A 17 -29.23 6.31 -9.97
C ALA A 17 -28.45 5.25 -9.19
N GLU A 18 -27.24 4.89 -9.68
CA GLU A 18 -26.32 4.05 -8.93
C GLU A 18 -25.89 4.71 -7.61
N ALA A 19 -25.55 6.00 -7.64
CA ALA A 19 -25.17 6.74 -6.43
C ALA A 19 -26.27 6.66 -5.35
N ARG A 20 -27.51 6.93 -5.72
CA ARG A 20 -28.68 6.81 -4.82
C ARG A 20 -28.88 5.39 -4.29
N ARG A 21 -28.62 4.38 -5.13
CA ARG A 21 -28.69 2.98 -4.71
C ARG A 21 -27.61 2.65 -3.68
N PHE A 22 -26.39 3.11 -3.89
CA PHE A 22 -25.28 2.88 -2.94
C PHE A 22 -25.46 3.65 -1.62
N GLU A 23 -26.09 4.82 -1.63
CA GLU A 23 -26.48 5.52 -0.42
C GLU A 23 -27.40 4.70 0.46
N LYS A 24 -28.39 4.02 -0.13
CA LYS A 24 -29.26 3.08 0.59
C LYS A 24 -28.48 1.86 1.09
N LEU A 25 -27.70 1.23 0.19
CA LEU A 25 -26.95 0.01 0.52
C LEU A 25 -25.97 0.20 1.68
N ARG A 26 -25.28 1.35 1.77
CA ARG A 26 -24.33 1.65 2.84
C ARG A 26 -24.98 1.87 4.21
N LEU A 27 -26.29 2.14 4.25
CA LEU A 27 -27.06 2.40 5.47
C LEU A 27 -28.28 1.46 5.56
N GLN A 28 -28.03 0.16 5.57
CA GLN A 28 -29.02 -0.90 5.85
C GLN A 28 -30.19 -0.99 4.86
N GLY A 29 -30.11 -0.37 3.68
CA GLY A 29 -31.18 -0.32 2.71
C GLY A 29 -32.31 0.62 3.05
N VAL A 30 -32.13 1.49 4.06
CA VAL A 30 -33.20 2.36 4.59
C VAL A 30 -33.50 3.51 3.64
N THR A 31 -34.78 3.71 3.36
CA THR A 31 -35.34 4.93 2.78
C THR A 31 -36.14 5.68 3.84
N ARG A 32 -35.96 6.99 3.97
CA ARG A 32 -36.76 7.86 4.85
C ARG A 32 -37.74 8.68 4.03
N HIS A 33 -38.98 8.74 4.47
CA HIS A 33 -40.04 9.52 3.85
C HIS A 33 -40.19 10.90 4.51
N ALA A 34 -40.77 11.87 3.80
CA ALA A 34 -40.97 13.23 4.27
C ALA A 34 -41.92 13.33 5.48
N ASP A 35 -42.83 12.36 5.62
CA ASP A 35 -43.76 12.23 6.73
C ASP A 35 -43.14 11.64 8.00
N GLY A 36 -41.85 11.35 8.00
CA GLY A 36 -41.13 10.69 9.07
C GLY A 36 -41.16 9.17 9.02
N GLY A 37 -41.87 8.58 8.02
CA GLY A 37 -41.91 7.15 7.77
C GLY A 37 -40.54 6.58 7.29
N MET A 38 -40.42 5.28 7.37
CA MET A 38 -39.19 4.56 7.00
C MET A 38 -39.57 3.24 6.31
N ASP A 39 -38.80 2.89 5.26
CA ASP A 39 -38.92 1.62 4.57
C ASP A 39 -37.56 1.02 4.26
N VAL A 40 -37.50 -0.30 3.99
CA VAL A 40 -36.30 -1.03 3.56
C VAL A 40 -36.65 -1.81 2.29
N ASP A 41 -36.25 -1.29 1.15
CA ASP A 41 -36.57 -1.84 -0.17
C ASP A 41 -35.40 -2.60 -0.81
N VAL A 42 -34.22 -2.63 -0.17
CA VAL A 42 -33.04 -3.35 -0.62
C VAL A 42 -32.25 -3.88 0.56
N LEU A 43 -31.66 -5.08 0.39
CA LEU A 43 -30.78 -5.65 1.40
C LEU A 43 -29.46 -4.89 1.43
N GLY A 44 -29.26 -4.05 2.46
CA GLY A 44 -28.05 -3.25 2.67
C GLY A 44 -27.25 -3.66 3.89
N GLY A 45 -26.08 -3.04 4.05
CA GLY A 45 -25.18 -3.23 5.18
C GLY A 45 -24.92 -1.95 5.98
N LYS A 46 -24.27 -2.08 7.13
CA LYS A 46 -23.83 -0.94 7.93
C LYS A 46 -22.42 -0.52 7.52
N SER A 47 -22.31 0.37 6.52
CA SER A 47 -21.06 0.82 5.90
C SER A 47 -20.96 2.36 5.82
N ASN A 48 -21.69 3.08 6.68
CA ASN A 48 -21.56 4.54 6.75
C ASN A 48 -20.29 4.94 7.48
N LEU A 49 -19.61 5.96 6.96
CA LEU A 49 -18.48 6.60 7.65
C LEU A 49 -18.97 7.30 8.90
N THR A 50 -18.27 7.13 10.03
CA THR A 50 -18.59 7.86 11.27
C THR A 50 -18.09 9.30 11.20
N ASP A 51 -18.69 10.22 11.94
CA ASP A 51 -18.29 11.63 11.99
C ASP A 51 -16.84 11.80 12.49
N VAL A 52 -16.41 10.95 13.43
CA VAL A 52 -15.02 10.93 13.92
C VAL A 52 -14.05 10.57 12.79
N ALA A 53 -14.34 9.50 12.05
CA ALA A 53 -13.52 9.08 10.92
C ALA A 53 -13.54 10.13 9.79
N ALA A 54 -14.69 10.76 9.53
CA ALA A 54 -14.83 11.85 8.58
C ALA A 54 -14.00 13.08 8.96
N ALA A 55 -14.02 13.47 10.23
CA ALA A 55 -13.23 14.60 10.75
C ALA A 55 -11.72 14.35 10.60
N VAL A 56 -11.25 13.13 10.91
CA VAL A 56 -9.85 12.72 10.65
C VAL A 56 -9.54 12.78 9.17
N GLY A 57 -10.40 12.22 8.31
CA GLY A 57 -10.23 12.23 6.85
C GLY A 57 -10.14 13.64 6.27
N LEU A 58 -11.01 14.56 6.70
CA LEU A 58 -10.96 15.96 6.29
C LEU A 58 -9.66 16.66 6.73
N GLY A 59 -9.20 16.39 7.95
CA GLY A 59 -7.90 16.88 8.43
C GLY A 59 -6.74 16.38 7.56
N GLN A 60 -6.74 15.09 7.22
CA GLN A 60 -5.71 14.48 6.36
C GLN A 60 -5.76 15.00 4.93
N LEU A 61 -6.96 15.18 4.36
CA LEU A 61 -7.15 15.65 2.98
C LEU A 61 -6.51 17.03 2.75
N ARG A 62 -6.56 17.93 3.72
CA ARG A 62 -5.92 19.26 3.65
C ARG A 62 -4.40 19.18 3.46
N HIS A 63 -3.78 18.08 3.88
CA HIS A 63 -2.33 17.89 3.80
C HIS A 63 -1.90 16.92 2.69
N LEU A 64 -2.84 16.34 1.94
CA LEU A 64 -2.56 15.25 0.99
C LEU A 64 -1.53 15.66 -0.07
N ASP A 65 -1.66 16.85 -0.65
CA ASP A 65 -0.72 17.35 -1.67
C ASP A 65 0.69 17.50 -1.11
N ALA A 66 0.82 18.05 0.10
CA ALA A 66 2.11 18.17 0.78
C ALA A 66 2.71 16.79 1.11
N PHE A 67 1.89 15.82 1.53
CA PHE A 67 2.32 14.45 1.77
C PHE A 67 2.81 13.78 0.49
N ASN A 68 2.10 13.94 -0.62
CA ASN A 68 2.50 13.40 -1.91
C ASN A 68 3.79 14.06 -2.42
N ALA A 69 3.90 15.39 -2.34
CA ALA A 69 5.13 16.10 -2.70
C ALA A 69 6.33 15.61 -1.90
N ARG A 70 6.16 15.42 -0.58
CA ARG A 70 7.24 14.88 0.27
C ARG A 70 7.61 13.43 -0.09
N ARG A 71 6.64 12.57 -0.37
CA ARG A 71 6.87 11.21 -0.84
C ARG A 71 7.64 11.18 -2.16
N HIS A 72 7.35 12.07 -3.09
CA HIS A 72 8.10 12.23 -4.33
C HIS A 72 9.56 12.60 -4.08
N GLN A 73 9.83 13.56 -3.18
CA GLN A 73 11.21 13.93 -2.83
C GLN A 73 11.99 12.74 -2.24
N LEU A 74 11.40 12.04 -1.29
CA LEU A 74 12.02 10.85 -0.67
C LEU A 74 12.24 9.72 -1.67
N ALA A 75 11.29 9.49 -2.57
CA ALA A 75 11.44 8.50 -3.63
C ALA A 75 12.58 8.87 -4.59
N ARG A 76 12.69 10.14 -5.01
CA ARG A 76 13.84 10.62 -5.82
C ARG A 76 15.15 10.35 -5.11
N ARG A 77 15.22 10.66 -3.81
CA ARG A 77 16.42 10.41 -3.02
C ARG A 77 16.75 8.91 -2.94
N TYR A 78 15.77 8.03 -2.83
CA TYR A 78 16.01 6.59 -2.96
C TYR A 78 16.66 6.26 -4.31
N PHE A 79 16.13 6.73 -5.44
CA PHE A 79 16.71 6.48 -6.76
C PHE A 79 18.13 7.01 -6.91
N GLU A 80 18.46 8.14 -6.29
CA GLU A 80 19.78 8.75 -6.29
C GLU A 80 20.81 7.98 -5.43
N ARG A 81 20.36 7.51 -4.26
CA ARG A 81 21.22 6.92 -3.23
C ARG A 81 21.26 5.41 -3.22
N PHE A 82 20.36 4.78 -3.99
CA PHE A 82 20.20 3.34 -3.95
C PHE A 82 21.47 2.60 -4.41
N PRO A 83 21.94 1.58 -3.67
CA PRO A 83 23.15 0.83 -4.01
C PRO A 83 22.94 -0.12 -5.21
N ARG A 84 22.92 0.43 -6.40
CA ARG A 84 22.59 -0.28 -7.65
C ARG A 84 23.51 -1.49 -7.95
N ALA A 85 24.76 -1.43 -7.48
CA ALA A 85 25.72 -2.52 -7.68
C ALA A 85 25.37 -3.82 -6.94
N LEU A 86 24.35 -3.80 -6.09
CA LEU A 86 23.94 -4.97 -5.30
C LEU A 86 22.88 -5.84 -5.99
N GLY A 87 22.53 -5.54 -7.24
CA GLY A 87 21.65 -6.39 -8.05
C GLY A 87 20.14 -6.28 -7.74
N PHE A 88 19.71 -5.26 -7.02
CA PHE A 88 18.27 -4.97 -6.87
C PHE A 88 17.65 -4.52 -8.20
N GLU A 89 16.40 -4.87 -8.40
CA GLU A 89 15.55 -4.24 -9.41
C GLU A 89 14.69 -3.15 -8.76
N LEU A 90 14.84 -1.91 -9.24
CA LEU A 90 14.08 -0.78 -8.72
C LEU A 90 12.70 -0.69 -9.38
N PRO A 91 11.69 -0.13 -8.68
CA PRO A 91 10.41 0.16 -9.31
C PRO A 91 10.58 1.16 -10.48
N VAL A 92 9.58 1.23 -11.36
CA VAL A 92 9.56 2.23 -12.43
C VAL A 92 9.60 3.63 -11.83
N ALA A 93 10.49 4.49 -12.35
CA ALA A 93 10.67 5.86 -11.86
C ALA A 93 9.59 6.81 -12.42
N ASP A 94 8.33 6.48 -12.14
CA ASP A 94 7.18 7.31 -12.55
C ASP A 94 6.93 8.40 -11.51
N PHE A 95 7.34 9.62 -11.85
CA PHE A 95 7.13 10.82 -11.01
C PHE A 95 5.98 11.70 -11.51
N GLU A 96 5.25 11.29 -12.54
CA GLU A 96 4.10 12.01 -13.07
C GLU A 96 2.79 11.43 -12.53
N GLN A 97 2.64 10.12 -12.52
CA GLN A 97 1.38 9.45 -12.15
C GLN A 97 1.43 8.78 -10.77
N SER A 98 2.60 8.32 -10.33
CA SER A 98 2.73 7.65 -9.04
C SER A 98 2.67 8.63 -7.86
N ASN A 99 1.83 8.36 -6.88
CA ASN A 99 1.82 9.07 -5.60
C ASN A 99 2.84 8.54 -4.58
N TRP A 100 3.70 7.62 -5.00
CA TRP A 100 4.75 6.99 -4.18
C TRP A 100 4.24 6.53 -2.82
N HIS A 101 3.12 5.81 -2.84
CA HIS A 101 2.58 5.21 -1.63
C HIS A 101 3.59 4.27 -0.95
N MET A 102 4.34 3.51 -1.74
CA MET A 102 5.37 2.58 -1.29
C MET A 102 6.61 2.67 -2.18
N PHE A 103 7.78 2.33 -1.64
CA PHE A 103 9.01 2.11 -2.41
C PHE A 103 9.36 0.61 -2.33
N GLN A 104 9.22 -0.09 -3.46
CA GLN A 104 9.23 -1.55 -3.52
C GLN A 104 10.29 -2.06 -4.51
N PRO A 105 11.57 -2.15 -4.12
CA PRO A 105 12.56 -2.84 -4.93
C PRO A 105 12.37 -4.37 -4.84
N LEU A 106 12.86 -5.07 -5.84
CA LEU A 106 13.03 -6.53 -5.79
C LEU A 106 14.44 -6.86 -5.34
N LEU A 107 14.58 -7.79 -4.43
CA LEU A 107 15.86 -8.36 -4.03
C LEU A 107 16.57 -9.03 -5.23
N PRO A 108 17.89 -9.15 -5.22
CA PRO A 108 18.62 -9.94 -6.20
C PRO A 108 18.04 -11.35 -6.31
N ALA A 109 18.08 -11.93 -7.51
CA ALA A 109 17.61 -13.30 -7.72
C ALA A 109 18.38 -14.28 -6.80
N GLY A 110 17.65 -15.22 -6.19
CA GLY A 110 18.22 -16.20 -5.26
C GLY A 110 18.41 -15.72 -3.82
N SER A 111 18.07 -14.46 -3.51
CA SER A 111 18.14 -13.95 -2.14
C SER A 111 17.13 -14.65 -1.20
N ASP A 112 17.56 -14.90 0.03
CA ASP A 112 16.66 -15.28 1.13
C ASP A 112 16.01 -14.03 1.76
N ARG A 113 14.78 -13.73 1.34
CA ARG A 113 14.05 -12.57 1.85
C ARG A 113 13.84 -12.59 3.36
N GLY A 114 13.68 -13.77 3.96
CA GLY A 114 13.52 -13.91 5.41
C GLY A 114 14.75 -13.40 6.15
N ARG A 115 15.91 -13.91 5.77
CA ARG A 115 17.21 -13.48 6.32
C ARG A 115 17.47 -12.00 6.09
N PHE A 116 17.14 -11.51 4.89
CA PHE A 116 17.27 -10.08 4.57
C PHE A 116 16.43 -9.22 5.53
N ILE A 117 15.16 -9.56 5.75
CA ILE A 117 14.26 -8.81 6.65
C ILE A 117 14.79 -8.83 8.09
N GLU A 118 15.29 -9.97 8.56
CA GLU A 118 15.89 -10.09 9.91
C GLU A 118 17.15 -9.24 10.03
N ALA A 119 18.03 -9.25 9.04
CA ALA A 119 19.23 -8.44 9.02
C ALA A 119 18.94 -6.93 8.98
N MET A 120 17.95 -6.50 8.18
CA MET A 120 17.50 -5.11 8.17
C MET A 120 16.89 -4.69 9.52
N ARG A 121 16.15 -5.58 10.17
CA ARG A 121 15.61 -5.34 11.52
C ARG A 121 16.73 -5.17 12.54
N ALA A 122 17.81 -5.94 12.44
CA ALA A 122 18.99 -5.79 13.30
C ALA A 122 19.70 -4.44 13.11
N GLU A 123 19.61 -3.84 11.89
CA GLU A 123 20.06 -2.47 11.62
C GLU A 123 19.04 -1.40 12.09
N GLY A 124 17.93 -1.82 12.73
CA GLY A 124 16.88 -0.93 13.20
C GLY A 124 15.95 -0.40 12.08
N ILE A 125 15.84 -1.14 10.97
CA ILE A 125 15.01 -0.76 9.82
C ILE A 125 13.90 -1.79 9.59
N GLY A 126 12.64 -1.35 9.71
CA GLY A 126 11.49 -2.16 9.38
C GLY A 126 11.32 -2.31 7.88
N VAL A 127 11.15 -3.54 7.41
CA VAL A 127 10.88 -3.87 6.00
C VAL A 127 9.59 -4.66 5.91
N GLY A 128 8.72 -4.27 4.96
CA GLY A 128 7.46 -4.95 4.70
C GLY A 128 7.51 -5.84 3.45
N VAL A 129 6.43 -6.60 3.24
CA VAL A 129 6.21 -7.42 2.02
C VAL A 129 4.82 -7.12 1.47
N HIS A 130 4.74 -6.51 0.28
CA HIS A 130 3.49 -6.17 -0.40
C HIS A 130 3.59 -6.51 -1.90
N TYR A 131 3.17 -7.72 -2.32
CA TYR A 131 2.66 -8.85 -1.53
C TYR A 131 3.24 -10.16 -2.06
N PRO A 132 3.13 -11.30 -1.36
CA PRO A 132 3.34 -12.60 -1.98
C PRO A 132 2.38 -12.80 -3.15
N ALA A 133 2.70 -13.73 -4.07
CA ALA A 133 1.82 -14.04 -5.19
C ALA A 133 0.44 -14.50 -4.71
N LEU A 134 -0.61 -13.72 -5.00
CA LEU A 134 -1.95 -13.89 -4.41
C LEU A 134 -2.57 -15.26 -4.68
N HIS A 135 -2.37 -15.79 -5.90
CA HIS A 135 -2.90 -17.09 -6.30
C HIS A 135 -2.33 -18.26 -5.47
N LEU A 136 -1.22 -18.04 -4.75
CA LEU A 136 -0.60 -19.03 -3.86
C LEU A 136 -1.13 -18.97 -2.43
N PHE A 137 -2.02 -18.04 -2.09
CA PHE A 137 -2.68 -18.05 -0.78
C PHE A 137 -3.63 -19.23 -0.66
N THR A 138 -3.78 -19.76 0.55
CA THR A 138 -4.57 -20.96 0.85
C THR A 138 -5.97 -20.91 0.22
N LEU A 139 -6.64 -19.76 0.30
CA LEU A 139 -7.97 -19.56 -0.29
C LEU A 139 -7.99 -19.82 -1.80
N TYR A 140 -6.98 -19.33 -2.53
CA TYR A 140 -6.92 -19.46 -3.98
C TYR A 140 -6.40 -20.84 -4.40
N ARG A 141 -5.46 -21.42 -3.64
CA ARG A 141 -5.05 -22.82 -3.84
C ARG A 141 -6.23 -23.78 -3.68
N ALA A 142 -7.10 -23.57 -2.71
CA ALA A 142 -8.33 -24.33 -2.53
C ALA A 142 -9.33 -24.21 -3.70
N ARG A 143 -9.18 -23.16 -4.53
CA ARG A 143 -9.95 -22.93 -5.76
C ARG A 143 -9.25 -23.44 -7.03
N GLY A 144 -8.18 -24.21 -6.90
CA GLY A 144 -7.48 -24.85 -8.02
C GLY A 144 -6.26 -24.07 -8.55
N HIS A 145 -5.90 -22.93 -7.95
CA HIS A 145 -4.67 -22.25 -8.30
C HIS A 145 -3.44 -22.99 -7.78
N ARG A 146 -2.33 -22.95 -8.53
CA ARG A 146 -1.10 -23.68 -8.20
C ARG A 146 0.15 -22.90 -8.62
N GLU A 147 1.26 -23.28 -8.05
CA GLU A 147 2.57 -22.77 -8.41
C GLU A 147 2.91 -23.07 -9.89
N GLY A 148 3.66 -22.18 -10.53
CA GLY A 148 4.00 -22.21 -11.95
C GLY A 148 2.93 -21.61 -12.87
N GLN A 149 1.76 -21.26 -12.35
CA GLN A 149 0.65 -20.71 -13.14
C GLN A 149 0.87 -19.25 -13.58
N PHE A 150 1.52 -18.47 -12.70
CA PHE A 150 1.85 -17.06 -12.97
C PHE A 150 3.30 -16.75 -12.58
N PRO A 151 4.29 -17.17 -13.39
CA PRO A 151 5.71 -17.16 -13.02
C PRO A 151 6.23 -15.75 -12.71
N HIS A 152 5.79 -14.72 -13.42
CA HIS A 152 6.18 -13.34 -13.11
C HIS A 152 5.66 -12.86 -11.75
N ALA A 153 4.39 -13.13 -11.42
CA ALA A 153 3.83 -12.79 -10.13
C ALA A 153 4.51 -13.57 -8.99
N GLU A 154 4.89 -14.80 -9.26
CA GLU A 154 5.61 -15.65 -8.30
C GLU A 154 7.02 -15.15 -8.05
N ASP A 155 7.77 -14.76 -9.11
CA ASP A 155 9.10 -14.19 -8.96
C ASP A 155 9.07 -12.86 -8.19
N ILE A 156 8.19 -11.93 -8.59
CA ILE A 156 7.97 -10.67 -7.86
C ILE A 156 7.57 -10.95 -6.42
N GLY A 157 6.63 -11.86 -6.19
CA GLY A 157 6.12 -12.20 -4.87
C GLY A 157 7.18 -12.81 -3.94
N ARG A 158 8.17 -13.51 -4.46
CA ARG A 158 9.32 -14.02 -3.71
C ARG A 158 10.32 -12.91 -3.34
N ARG A 159 10.57 -11.97 -4.25
CA ARG A 159 11.67 -11.00 -4.18
C ARG A 159 11.26 -9.63 -3.66
N THR A 160 9.97 -9.27 -3.70
CA THR A 160 9.52 -7.94 -3.32
C THR A 160 9.77 -7.65 -1.83
N VAL A 161 10.28 -6.46 -1.57
CA VAL A 161 10.39 -5.86 -0.24
C VAL A 161 9.91 -4.42 -0.28
N THR A 162 9.38 -3.93 0.83
CA THR A 162 8.92 -2.55 0.93
C THR A 162 9.78 -1.82 1.95
N LEU A 163 10.51 -0.82 1.48
CA LEU A 163 11.34 0.04 2.31
C LEU A 163 10.52 1.17 2.95
N PRO A 164 10.96 1.74 4.07
CA PRO A 164 10.29 2.86 4.72
C PRO A 164 10.09 4.04 3.77
N LEU A 165 8.86 4.53 3.64
CA LEU A 165 8.53 5.73 2.88
C LEU A 165 7.27 6.39 3.47
N PHE A 166 7.46 7.46 4.23
CA PHE A 166 6.36 8.22 4.83
C PHE A 166 6.76 9.72 5.00
N PRO A 167 5.81 10.66 5.00
CA PRO A 167 6.09 12.08 4.91
C PRO A 167 6.98 12.65 6.03
N ALA A 168 6.96 12.06 7.22
CA ALA A 168 7.77 12.54 8.35
C ALA A 168 9.25 12.13 8.30
N MET A 169 9.65 11.29 7.32
CA MET A 169 11.09 10.93 7.16
C MET A 169 11.92 12.16 6.79
N ALA A 170 13.09 12.27 7.41
CA ALA A 170 14.14 13.15 6.93
C ALA A 170 14.88 12.54 5.72
N ASP A 171 15.59 13.35 4.96
CA ASP A 171 16.42 12.85 3.86
C ASP A 171 17.53 11.91 4.37
N ALA A 172 18.09 12.21 5.54
CA ALA A 172 19.07 11.36 6.19
C ALA A 172 18.55 9.96 6.55
N ASP A 173 17.22 9.79 6.74
CA ASP A 173 16.64 8.49 7.00
C ASP A 173 16.72 7.60 5.75
N VAL A 174 16.51 8.16 4.56
CA VAL A 174 16.71 7.45 3.29
C VAL A 174 18.17 7.03 3.12
N ASP A 175 19.12 7.94 3.41
CA ASP A 175 20.55 7.63 3.35
C ASP A 175 20.93 6.49 4.32
N ARG A 176 20.37 6.52 5.53
CA ARG A 176 20.56 5.46 6.53
C ARG A 176 20.03 4.12 6.02
N VAL A 177 18.85 4.10 5.39
CA VAL A 177 18.29 2.88 4.81
C VAL A 177 19.21 2.36 3.70
N CYS A 178 19.65 3.20 2.77
CA CYS A 178 20.55 2.80 1.68
C CYS A 178 21.88 2.26 2.19
N ALA A 179 22.48 2.89 3.20
CA ALA A 179 23.70 2.41 3.83
C ALA A 179 23.51 1.06 4.55
N ALA A 180 22.34 0.82 5.14
CA ALA A 180 22.02 -0.47 5.75
C ALA A 180 21.86 -1.57 4.69
N LEU A 181 21.21 -1.29 3.55
CA LEU A 181 21.13 -2.23 2.41
C LEU A 181 22.53 -2.70 1.99
N GLU A 182 23.49 -1.78 1.86
CA GLU A 182 24.87 -2.13 1.53
C GLU A 182 25.51 -3.05 2.56
N ARG A 183 25.38 -2.73 3.84
CA ARG A 183 25.98 -3.53 4.92
C ARG A 183 25.39 -4.93 4.98
N VAL A 184 24.06 -5.04 4.86
CA VAL A 184 23.35 -6.32 4.97
C VAL A 184 23.72 -7.25 3.83
N LEU A 185 23.70 -6.78 2.57
CA LEU A 185 24.00 -7.64 1.43
C LEU A 185 25.50 -7.98 1.33
N ARG A 186 26.40 -7.06 1.64
CA ARG A 186 27.85 -7.35 1.67
C ARG A 186 28.25 -8.40 2.72
N ARG A 187 27.48 -8.51 3.81
CA ARG A 187 27.68 -9.53 4.86
C ARG A 187 27.07 -10.89 4.52
N GLY A 188 26.47 -11.06 3.34
CA GLY A 188 25.78 -12.30 2.97
C GLY A 188 24.44 -12.49 3.69
N GLY A 189 23.82 -11.41 4.10
CA GLY A 189 22.54 -11.39 4.84
C GLY A 189 21.29 -11.58 3.97
N ALA A 190 21.46 -12.08 2.74
CA ALA A 190 20.32 -12.34 1.83
C ALA A 190 20.51 -13.63 1.04
#